data_456cd4d609f8386661646f23c12eabe0
#
_entry.id   456cd4d609f8386661646f23c12eabe0
#
_cell.length_a   1.000
_cell.length_b   1.000
_cell.length_c   1.000
_cell.angle_alpha   90.00
_cell.angle_beta   90.00
_cell.angle_gamma   90.00
#
_symmetry.space_group_name_H-M   'P 1'
#
loop_
_entity.id
_entity.type
_entity.pdbx_description
1 polymer ?
#
loop_
_entity_poly.entity_id
_entity_poly.type
_entity_poly.pdbx_seq_one_letter_code
_entity_poly.pdbx_strand_id
1 'polypeptide(L)'
;MMNWNTLISAKRFGLEEFHQERHENRSEFQRDYDRLVFSAPFRRLQNKTQVFPLPGSIFVHNRLTHSLEVSCVGRSLGTDVAKAILARQPELQNSYLPEIGSIVSAACLAHDLGNPPFGHSGERAISTFFSEGKGMALKEQLPAAQWEDLTHFEGNANAFRLLTHQFEGRRKGGFVLTYSTLASIVKYPFSSSLAGKKSKFGFFTTEEESFRRIAEELGMKRLNDDPLKYARHPLVYLVEAADDICYQMMDIEDAHKLKILTTGETQDLLLSYFPEERKAHMLKTLDFVSDVNEQIAYPVSYTHLRAHETLMNLV
;
A
#
# COMPACT_ATOMS: atom_id res chain seq x y z
N MET A 1 -2.38 3.90 25.33
CA MET A 1 -1.43 3.14 24.48
C MET A 1 -2.29 2.34 23.52
N MET A 2 -1.96 2.24 22.22
CA MET A 2 -2.68 1.38 21.27
C MET A 2 -2.46 -0.08 21.66
N ASN A 3 -3.50 -0.92 21.49
CA ASN A 3 -3.51 -2.33 21.91
C ASN A 3 -3.80 -3.24 20.70
N TRP A 4 -3.03 -4.29 20.53
CA TRP A 4 -3.19 -5.23 19.42
C TRP A 4 -4.57 -5.89 19.36
N ASN A 5 -5.21 -6.16 20.50
CA ASN A 5 -6.56 -6.76 20.55
C ASN A 5 -7.65 -5.82 19.97
N THR A 6 -7.43 -4.51 19.98
CA THR A 6 -8.36 -3.54 19.39
C THR A 6 -7.95 -3.13 17.97
N LEU A 7 -6.63 -3.05 17.70
CA LEU A 7 -6.10 -2.67 16.39
C LEU A 7 -6.42 -3.69 15.29
N ILE A 8 -6.57 -4.98 15.65
CA ILE A 8 -6.91 -6.04 14.70
C ILE A 8 -8.37 -6.44 14.89
N SER A 9 -9.20 -6.02 13.95
CA SER A 9 -10.66 -6.23 13.98
C SER A 9 -11.17 -6.78 12.64
N ALA A 10 -11.97 -7.83 12.71
CA ALA A 10 -12.67 -8.40 11.56
C ALA A 10 -13.96 -7.66 11.18
N LYS A 11 -14.31 -6.58 11.93
CA LYS A 11 -15.49 -5.74 11.65
C LYS A 11 -15.39 -5.14 10.25
N ARG A 12 -16.49 -5.23 9.48
CA ARG A 12 -16.53 -4.79 8.09
C ARG A 12 -17.22 -3.45 7.94
N PHE A 13 -16.55 -2.55 7.20
CA PHE A 13 -17.08 -1.23 6.91
C PHE A 13 -18.36 -1.31 6.07
N GLY A 14 -19.43 -0.68 6.55
CA GLY A 14 -20.75 -0.65 5.90
C GLY A 14 -21.63 -1.88 6.12
N LEU A 15 -21.17 -2.87 6.89
CA LEU A 15 -21.96 -4.04 7.31
C LEU A 15 -21.94 -4.25 8.83
N GLU A 16 -21.68 -3.22 9.60
CA GLU A 16 -21.47 -3.30 11.04
C GLU A 16 -22.63 -3.96 11.80
N GLU A 17 -23.86 -3.76 11.32
CA GLU A 17 -25.08 -4.30 11.95
C GLU A 17 -25.50 -5.67 11.40
N PHE A 18 -25.00 -6.06 10.23
CA PHE A 18 -25.50 -7.22 9.50
C PHE A 18 -24.46 -8.31 9.32
N HIS A 19 -23.20 -8.01 9.56
CA HIS A 19 -22.13 -8.98 9.36
C HIS A 19 -21.97 -9.86 10.59
N GLN A 20 -22.18 -11.16 10.40
CA GLN A 20 -21.74 -12.19 11.33
C GLN A 20 -20.42 -12.77 10.80
N GLU A 21 -19.41 -12.80 11.65
CA GLU A 21 -18.14 -13.45 11.32
C GLU A 21 -18.38 -14.91 10.95
N ARG A 22 -17.86 -15.30 9.80
CA ARG A 22 -17.99 -16.67 9.32
C ARG A 22 -16.78 -17.48 9.75
N HIS A 23 -16.99 -18.48 10.59
CA HIS A 23 -15.97 -19.46 10.96
C HIS A 23 -15.81 -20.51 9.84
N GLU A 24 -15.34 -20.06 8.67
CA GLU A 24 -15.02 -20.91 7.53
C GLU A 24 -13.49 -21.07 7.42
N ASN A 25 -13.03 -21.88 6.46
CA ASN A 25 -11.61 -22.14 6.22
C ASN A 25 -10.79 -20.90 5.81
N ARG A 26 -11.45 -19.81 5.41
CA ARG A 26 -10.82 -18.54 5.05
C ARG A 26 -11.17 -17.46 6.05
N SER A 27 -10.16 -16.74 6.54
CA SER A 27 -10.37 -15.61 7.45
C SER A 27 -11.05 -14.43 6.75
N GLU A 28 -11.62 -13.50 7.51
CA GLU A 28 -12.21 -12.28 6.99
C GLU A 28 -11.16 -11.41 6.27
N PHE A 29 -9.91 -11.47 6.69
CA PHE A 29 -8.80 -10.71 6.08
C PHE A 29 -8.35 -11.31 4.74
N GLN A 30 -8.35 -12.63 4.59
CA GLN A 30 -8.13 -13.30 3.30
C GLN A 30 -9.26 -12.96 2.31
N ARG A 31 -10.50 -12.79 2.78
CA ARG A 31 -11.61 -12.33 1.95
C ARG A 31 -11.44 -10.88 1.48
N ASP A 32 -10.74 -10.02 2.23
CA ASP A 32 -10.41 -8.67 1.79
C ASP A 32 -9.48 -8.72 0.57
N TYR A 33 -8.47 -9.57 0.59
CA TYR A 33 -7.59 -9.82 -0.55
C TYR A 33 -8.40 -10.24 -1.79
N ASP A 34 -9.29 -11.23 -1.64
CA ASP A 34 -10.12 -11.71 -2.74
C ASP A 34 -11.00 -10.58 -3.32
N ARG A 35 -11.65 -9.79 -2.47
CA ARG A 35 -12.48 -8.64 -2.91
C ARG A 35 -11.71 -7.65 -3.74
N LEU A 36 -10.46 -7.38 -3.38
CA LEU A 36 -9.58 -6.46 -4.11
C LEU A 36 -9.18 -7.03 -5.47
N VAL A 37 -8.65 -8.25 -5.51
CA VAL A 37 -8.17 -8.89 -6.74
C VAL A 37 -9.27 -9.02 -7.79
N PHE A 38 -10.50 -9.38 -7.39
CA PHE A 38 -11.63 -9.52 -8.31
C PHE A 38 -12.30 -8.20 -8.70
N SER A 39 -11.80 -7.07 -8.20
CA SER A 39 -12.40 -5.77 -8.45
C SER A 39 -11.99 -5.14 -9.78
N ALA A 40 -12.86 -4.32 -10.37
CA ALA A 40 -12.55 -3.56 -11.57
C ALA A 40 -11.48 -2.47 -11.33
N PRO A 41 -11.47 -1.72 -10.21
CA PRO A 41 -10.40 -0.78 -9.92
C PRO A 41 -9.02 -1.42 -9.86
N PHE A 42 -8.88 -2.61 -9.25
CA PHE A 42 -7.62 -3.33 -9.23
C PHE A 42 -7.15 -3.70 -10.64
N ARG A 43 -8.04 -4.24 -11.47
CA ARG A 43 -7.71 -4.56 -12.87
C ARG A 43 -7.28 -3.35 -13.70
N ARG A 44 -7.80 -2.15 -13.40
CA ARG A 44 -7.38 -0.90 -14.08
C ARG A 44 -5.94 -0.50 -13.80
N LEU A 45 -5.31 -1.01 -12.75
CA LEU A 45 -3.90 -0.79 -12.46
C LEU A 45 -3.00 -1.30 -13.60
N GLN A 46 -3.45 -2.30 -14.36
CA GLN A 46 -2.73 -2.80 -15.53
C GLN A 46 -2.41 -1.71 -16.57
N ASN A 47 -3.28 -0.71 -16.69
CA ASN A 47 -3.13 0.37 -17.67
C ASN A 47 -2.50 1.64 -17.06
N LYS A 48 -1.98 1.56 -15.83
CA LYS A 48 -1.27 2.66 -15.17
C LYS A 48 0.21 2.32 -15.09
N THR A 49 1.05 3.24 -15.56
CA THR A 49 2.50 3.09 -15.49
C THR A 49 3.00 3.17 -14.05
N GLN A 50 4.05 2.41 -13.71
CA GLN A 50 4.71 2.51 -12.41
C GLN A 50 5.72 3.66 -12.43
N VAL A 51 6.85 3.51 -13.06
CA VAL A 51 7.92 4.52 -13.13
C VAL A 51 8.13 5.02 -14.56
N PHE A 52 8.32 4.12 -15.50
CA PHE A 52 8.61 4.47 -16.88
C PHE A 52 7.33 4.70 -17.68
N PRO A 53 7.05 5.96 -18.13
CA PRO A 53 5.84 6.27 -18.88
C PRO A 53 5.90 5.66 -20.28
N LEU A 54 4.78 5.06 -20.71
CA LEU A 54 4.61 4.52 -22.07
C LEU A 54 5.77 3.60 -22.50
N PRO A 55 6.13 2.58 -21.71
CA PRO A 55 7.22 1.68 -22.07
C PRO A 55 6.91 0.94 -23.37
N GLY A 56 7.90 0.84 -24.25
CA GLY A 56 7.77 0.06 -25.49
C GLY A 56 7.78 -1.45 -25.27
N SER A 57 7.98 -1.91 -24.05
CA SER A 57 8.05 -3.31 -23.66
C SER A 57 6.93 -3.68 -22.70
N ILE A 58 6.28 -4.82 -22.95
CA ILE A 58 5.27 -5.40 -22.05
C ILE A 58 5.87 -6.02 -20.79
N PHE A 59 7.19 -6.18 -20.74
CA PHE A 59 7.90 -6.77 -19.59
C PHE A 59 8.28 -5.75 -18.52
N VAL A 60 8.05 -4.46 -18.76
CA VAL A 60 8.22 -3.40 -17.77
C VAL A 60 7.02 -3.39 -16.82
N HIS A 61 7.29 -3.17 -15.54
CA HIS A 61 6.25 -3.21 -14.50
C HIS A 61 5.19 -2.13 -14.70
N ASN A 62 3.95 -2.51 -14.45
CA ASN A 62 2.81 -1.61 -14.30
C ASN A 62 2.31 -1.65 -12.85
N ARG A 63 1.38 -0.78 -12.48
CA ARG A 63 0.88 -0.72 -11.10
C ARG A 63 0.20 -1.99 -10.62
N LEU A 64 -0.33 -2.83 -11.50
CA LEU A 64 -0.94 -4.11 -11.13
C LEU A 64 0.14 -5.12 -10.71
N THR A 65 1.19 -5.31 -11.53
CA THR A 65 2.28 -6.24 -11.21
C THR A 65 3.02 -5.80 -9.96
N HIS A 66 3.33 -4.50 -9.83
CA HIS A 66 3.90 -3.91 -8.63
C HIS A 66 3.05 -4.20 -7.38
N SER A 67 1.74 -3.92 -7.42
CA SER A 67 0.87 -4.17 -6.26
C SER A 67 0.83 -5.65 -5.85
N LEU A 68 0.94 -6.58 -6.80
CA LEU A 68 1.03 -8.02 -6.51
C LEU A 68 2.34 -8.37 -5.81
N GLU A 69 3.47 -7.85 -6.27
CA GLU A 69 4.77 -8.08 -5.66
C GLU A 69 4.86 -7.48 -4.26
N VAL A 70 4.44 -6.21 -4.09
CA VAL A 70 4.33 -5.57 -2.78
C VAL A 70 3.45 -6.37 -1.83
N SER A 71 2.36 -6.94 -2.32
CA SER A 71 1.48 -7.80 -1.53
C SER A 71 2.16 -9.10 -1.08
N CYS A 72 3.00 -9.70 -1.90
CA CYS A 72 3.78 -10.90 -1.53
C CYS A 72 4.81 -10.58 -0.44
N VAL A 73 5.56 -9.50 -0.61
CA VAL A 73 6.56 -9.03 0.38
C VAL A 73 5.86 -8.64 1.68
N GLY A 74 4.80 -7.85 1.61
CA GLY A 74 4.03 -7.41 2.77
C GLY A 74 3.43 -8.56 3.58
N ARG A 75 2.96 -9.63 2.91
CA ARG A 75 2.48 -10.85 3.58
C ARG A 75 3.59 -11.49 4.42
N SER A 76 4.76 -11.61 3.85
CA SER A 76 5.90 -12.23 4.55
C SER A 76 6.32 -11.38 5.75
N LEU A 77 6.53 -10.06 5.55
CA LEU A 77 6.85 -9.13 6.64
C LEU A 77 5.81 -9.18 7.76
N GLY A 78 4.53 -9.12 7.41
CA GLY A 78 3.44 -9.19 8.37
C GLY A 78 3.40 -10.50 9.15
N THR A 79 3.67 -11.63 8.47
CA THR A 79 3.74 -12.95 9.11
C THR A 79 4.89 -13.04 10.11
N ASP A 80 6.05 -12.51 9.75
CA ASP A 80 7.23 -12.56 10.62
C ASP A 80 7.09 -11.63 11.82
N VAL A 81 6.52 -10.43 11.61
CA VAL A 81 6.19 -9.52 12.72
C VAL A 81 5.16 -10.13 13.66
N ALA A 82 4.11 -10.80 13.14
CA ALA A 82 3.14 -11.50 13.97
C ALA A 82 3.80 -12.56 14.86
N LYS A 83 4.70 -13.39 14.30
CA LYS A 83 5.47 -14.39 15.06
C LYS A 83 6.32 -13.73 16.14
N ALA A 84 7.03 -12.64 15.80
CA ALA A 84 7.88 -11.92 16.74
C ALA A 84 7.07 -11.31 17.91
N ILE A 85 5.89 -10.75 17.65
CA ILE A 85 4.99 -10.22 18.68
C ILE A 85 4.48 -11.37 19.58
N LEU A 86 4.01 -12.47 18.98
CA LEU A 86 3.50 -13.64 19.72
C LEU A 86 4.58 -14.28 20.59
N ALA A 87 5.84 -14.30 20.14
CA ALA A 87 6.96 -14.77 20.95
C ALA A 87 7.18 -13.92 22.21
N ARG A 88 6.90 -12.60 22.14
CA ARG A 88 7.01 -11.65 23.25
C ARG A 88 5.73 -11.56 24.12
N GLN A 89 4.58 -11.84 23.54
CA GLN A 89 3.24 -11.72 24.13
C GLN A 89 2.39 -12.96 23.80
N PRO A 90 2.69 -14.13 24.40
CA PRO A 90 2.01 -15.39 24.10
C PRO A 90 0.50 -15.37 24.40
N GLU A 91 0.05 -14.49 25.29
CA GLU A 91 -1.37 -14.29 25.63
C GLU A 91 -2.22 -13.83 24.44
N LEU A 92 -1.59 -13.29 23.38
CA LEU A 92 -2.27 -12.85 22.17
C LEU A 92 -2.51 -13.98 21.14
N GLN A 93 -2.13 -15.24 21.46
CA GLN A 93 -2.24 -16.36 20.51
C GLN A 93 -3.67 -16.60 20.01
N ASN A 94 -4.68 -16.35 20.84
CA ASN A 94 -6.10 -16.52 20.49
C ASN A 94 -6.73 -15.24 19.91
N SER A 95 -5.95 -14.21 19.63
CA SER A 95 -6.39 -12.99 18.94
C SER A 95 -6.28 -13.14 17.43
N TYR A 96 -6.68 -12.11 16.67
CA TYR A 96 -6.44 -12.04 15.22
C TYR A 96 -4.98 -11.69 14.86
N LEU A 97 -4.07 -11.60 15.81
CA LEU A 97 -2.68 -11.23 15.56
C LEU A 97 -1.98 -12.11 14.50
N PRO A 98 -2.22 -13.45 14.44
CA PRO A 98 -1.66 -14.30 13.38
C PRO A 98 -2.06 -13.87 11.96
N GLU A 99 -3.14 -13.12 11.79
CA GLU A 99 -3.65 -12.65 10.50
C GLU A 99 -2.98 -11.36 9.98
N ILE A 100 -2.01 -10.79 10.70
CA ILE A 100 -1.30 -9.58 10.26
C ILE A 100 -0.76 -9.74 8.84
N GLY A 101 -0.22 -10.91 8.48
CA GLY A 101 0.26 -11.18 7.12
C GLY A 101 -0.84 -11.03 6.06
N SER A 102 -2.06 -11.52 6.33
CA SER A 102 -3.22 -11.40 5.44
C SER A 102 -3.69 -9.95 5.33
N ILE A 103 -3.70 -9.20 6.44
CA ILE A 103 -4.10 -7.78 6.47
C ILE A 103 -3.13 -6.94 5.66
N VAL A 104 -1.83 -7.07 5.91
CA VAL A 104 -0.79 -6.32 5.20
C VAL A 104 -0.79 -6.66 3.71
N SER A 105 -0.95 -7.95 3.36
CA SER A 105 -1.06 -8.40 1.98
C SER A 105 -2.22 -7.71 1.24
N ALA A 106 -3.41 -7.64 1.85
CA ALA A 106 -4.57 -6.96 1.28
C ALA A 106 -4.36 -5.43 1.20
N ALA A 107 -3.79 -4.82 2.23
CA ALA A 107 -3.47 -3.39 2.24
C ALA A 107 -2.46 -3.03 1.13
N CYS A 108 -1.44 -3.85 0.92
CA CYS A 108 -0.46 -3.71 -0.16
C CYS A 108 -1.12 -3.78 -1.55
N LEU A 109 -2.10 -4.68 -1.78
CA LEU A 109 -2.84 -4.68 -3.05
C LEU A 109 -3.57 -3.36 -3.32
N ALA A 110 -4.02 -2.71 -2.27
CA ALA A 110 -4.87 -1.53 -2.38
C ALA A 110 -4.10 -0.20 -2.38
N HIS A 111 -2.82 -0.19 -1.98
CA HIS A 111 -2.07 1.05 -1.72
C HIS A 111 -2.03 2.00 -2.93
N ASP A 112 -1.95 1.46 -4.14
CA ASP A 112 -1.84 2.21 -5.39
C ASP A 112 -3.17 2.44 -6.14
N LEU A 113 -4.31 1.95 -5.61
CA LEU A 113 -5.62 2.04 -6.28
C LEU A 113 -6.03 3.46 -6.63
N GLY A 114 -5.71 4.41 -5.75
CA GLY A 114 -6.11 5.80 -5.87
C GLY A 114 -5.21 6.65 -6.75
N ASN A 115 -4.04 6.18 -7.14
CA ASN A 115 -3.11 6.95 -7.97
C ASN A 115 -3.70 7.20 -9.36
N PRO A 116 -3.66 8.45 -9.85
CA PRO A 116 -4.06 8.76 -11.22
C PRO A 116 -3.02 8.21 -12.22
N PRO A 117 -3.35 8.18 -13.53
CA PRO A 117 -2.35 7.95 -14.57
C PRO A 117 -1.16 8.90 -14.39
N PHE A 118 0.06 8.39 -14.60
CA PHE A 118 1.31 9.11 -14.41
C PHE A 118 1.63 9.52 -12.95
N GLY A 119 1.01 8.88 -11.96
CA GLY A 119 1.34 9.04 -10.53
C GLY A 119 1.35 10.49 -10.06
N HIS A 120 2.45 10.94 -9.43
CA HIS A 120 2.56 12.31 -8.91
C HIS A 120 2.43 13.41 -9.98
N SER A 121 2.76 13.14 -11.23
CA SER A 121 2.52 14.10 -12.32
C SER A 121 1.03 14.24 -12.61
N GLY A 122 0.28 13.14 -12.52
CA GLY A 122 -1.17 13.15 -12.62
C GLY A 122 -1.82 13.87 -11.43
N GLU A 123 -1.34 13.66 -10.19
CA GLU A 123 -1.81 14.40 -9.01
C GLU A 123 -1.63 15.90 -9.19
N ARG A 124 -0.43 16.33 -9.61
CA ARG A 124 -0.14 17.74 -9.89
C ARG A 124 -1.06 18.31 -10.98
N ALA A 125 -1.27 17.56 -12.06
CA ALA A 125 -2.14 18.01 -13.16
C ALA A 125 -3.60 18.22 -12.68
N ILE A 126 -4.13 17.33 -11.84
CA ILE A 126 -5.46 17.48 -11.24
C ILE A 126 -5.49 18.72 -10.34
N SER A 127 -4.52 18.85 -9.44
CA SER A 127 -4.44 20.00 -8.53
C SER A 127 -4.33 21.33 -9.28
N THR A 128 -3.47 21.40 -10.31
CA THR A 128 -3.32 22.60 -11.16
C THR A 128 -4.59 22.92 -11.95
N PHE A 129 -5.32 21.92 -12.43
CA PHE A 129 -6.60 22.15 -13.10
C PHE A 129 -7.57 22.90 -12.22
N PHE A 130 -7.65 22.58 -10.92
CA PHE A 130 -8.51 23.27 -9.97
C PHE A 130 -7.92 24.58 -9.48
N SER A 131 -6.62 24.67 -9.17
CA SER A 131 -6.01 25.86 -8.57
C SER A 131 -5.72 26.97 -9.58
N GLU A 132 -5.44 26.65 -10.84
CA GLU A 132 -4.99 27.61 -11.86
C GLU A 132 -5.72 27.47 -13.20
N GLY A 133 -6.43 26.37 -13.41
CA GLY A 133 -7.09 26.04 -14.68
C GLY A 133 -8.59 26.33 -14.68
N LYS A 134 -9.29 25.69 -15.63
CA LYS A 134 -10.74 25.85 -15.81
C LYS A 134 -11.56 25.39 -14.59
N GLY A 135 -11.01 24.53 -13.76
CA GLY A 135 -11.65 24.07 -12.52
C GLY A 135 -11.89 25.20 -11.51
N MET A 136 -11.18 26.34 -11.61
CA MET A 136 -11.40 27.51 -10.75
C MET A 136 -12.85 28.01 -10.77
N ALA A 137 -13.59 27.80 -11.85
CA ALA A 137 -15.00 28.17 -11.95
C ALA A 137 -15.90 27.45 -10.93
N LEU A 138 -15.43 26.37 -10.33
CA LEU A 138 -16.17 25.60 -9.31
C LEU A 138 -15.90 26.11 -7.88
N LYS A 139 -14.95 27.00 -7.67
CA LYS A 139 -14.49 27.44 -6.34
C LYS A 139 -15.63 27.97 -5.46
N GLU A 140 -16.48 28.81 -6.03
CA GLU A 140 -17.60 29.42 -5.31
C GLU A 140 -18.79 28.46 -5.07
N GLN A 141 -18.79 27.32 -5.76
CA GLN A 141 -19.84 26.31 -5.67
C GLN A 141 -19.53 25.21 -4.66
N LEU A 142 -18.29 25.14 -4.19
CA LEU A 142 -17.79 24.09 -3.28
C LEU A 142 -17.47 24.64 -1.90
N PRO A 143 -17.74 23.87 -0.84
CA PRO A 143 -17.24 24.18 0.50
C PRO A 143 -15.72 24.33 0.49
N ALA A 144 -15.16 25.23 1.31
CA ALA A 144 -13.73 25.50 1.37
C ALA A 144 -12.89 24.24 1.57
N ALA A 145 -13.31 23.33 2.45
CA ALA A 145 -12.61 22.08 2.73
C ALA A 145 -12.57 21.13 1.50
N GLN A 146 -13.66 21.06 0.73
CA GLN A 146 -13.67 20.28 -0.52
C GLN A 146 -12.81 20.92 -1.62
N TRP A 147 -12.74 22.26 -1.62
CA TRP A 147 -11.83 22.98 -2.51
C TRP A 147 -10.37 22.66 -2.18
N GLU A 148 -10.00 22.64 -0.91
CA GLU A 148 -8.68 22.19 -0.44
C GLU A 148 -8.36 20.76 -0.91
N ASP A 149 -9.31 19.82 -0.79
CA ASP A 149 -9.16 18.44 -1.25
C ASP A 149 -8.80 18.36 -2.75
N LEU A 150 -9.42 19.20 -3.58
CA LEU A 150 -9.22 19.19 -5.03
C LEU A 150 -7.91 19.89 -5.46
N THR A 151 -7.56 20.98 -4.78
CA THR A 151 -6.33 21.74 -5.07
C THR A 151 -5.06 21.08 -4.54
N HIS A 152 -5.22 20.12 -3.62
CA HIS A 152 -4.13 19.28 -3.08
C HIS A 152 -4.33 17.80 -3.40
N PHE A 153 -4.99 17.47 -4.50
CA PHE A 153 -5.36 16.08 -4.82
C PHE A 153 -4.24 15.07 -4.53
N GLU A 154 -4.60 14.01 -3.81
CA GLU A 154 -3.65 13.02 -3.30
C GLU A 154 -4.16 11.58 -3.53
N GLY A 155 -3.31 10.73 -4.11
CA GLY A 155 -3.65 9.36 -4.47
C GLY A 155 -4.02 8.46 -3.28
N ASN A 156 -3.35 8.63 -2.12
CA ASN A 156 -3.69 7.84 -0.93
C ASN A 156 -5.10 8.16 -0.42
N ALA A 157 -5.47 9.44 -0.39
CA ALA A 157 -6.83 9.85 -0.01
C ALA A 157 -7.86 9.29 -1.00
N ASN A 158 -7.55 9.31 -2.29
CA ASN A 158 -8.41 8.75 -3.32
C ASN A 158 -8.52 7.22 -3.22
N ALA A 159 -7.47 6.51 -2.78
CA ALA A 159 -7.55 5.07 -2.51
C ALA A 159 -8.56 4.77 -1.40
N PHE A 160 -8.49 5.50 -0.29
CA PHE A 160 -9.46 5.36 0.80
C PHE A 160 -10.89 5.64 0.34
N ARG A 161 -11.09 6.72 -0.44
CA ARG A 161 -12.40 7.03 -1.04
C ARG A 161 -12.91 5.91 -1.94
N LEU A 162 -12.09 5.38 -2.86
CA LEU A 162 -12.50 4.28 -3.76
C LEU A 162 -12.96 3.04 -2.98
N LEU A 163 -12.34 2.78 -1.83
CA LEU A 163 -12.62 1.61 -1.01
C LEU A 163 -13.82 1.76 -0.10
N THR A 164 -14.17 2.97 0.32
CA THR A 164 -15.22 3.24 1.32
C THR A 164 -16.46 3.90 0.75
N HIS A 165 -16.32 4.64 -0.36
CA HIS A 165 -17.44 5.41 -0.94
C HIS A 165 -18.57 4.53 -1.47
N GLN A 166 -19.79 4.92 -1.17
CA GLN A 166 -20.98 4.32 -1.76
C GLN A 166 -21.29 4.99 -3.09
N PHE A 167 -20.90 4.37 -4.19
CA PHE A 167 -21.32 4.82 -5.52
C PHE A 167 -22.82 4.56 -5.73
N GLU A 168 -23.44 5.40 -6.59
CA GLU A 168 -24.86 5.28 -6.92
C GLU A 168 -25.22 3.85 -7.38
N GLY A 169 -26.35 3.33 -6.87
CA GLY A 169 -26.79 1.97 -7.13
C GLY A 169 -25.98 0.86 -6.45
N ARG A 170 -24.99 1.19 -5.62
CA ARG A 170 -24.17 0.23 -4.86
C ARG A 170 -24.59 0.13 -3.40
N ARG A 171 -24.27 -1.00 -2.76
CA ARG A 171 -24.47 -1.20 -1.32
C ARG A 171 -23.54 -0.27 -0.52
N LYS A 172 -23.93 0.03 0.73
CA LYS A 172 -23.09 0.77 1.68
C LYS A 172 -21.74 0.07 1.88
N GLY A 173 -20.71 0.86 2.23
CA GLY A 173 -19.41 0.34 2.61
C GLY A 173 -18.43 0.08 1.46
N GLY A 174 -18.74 0.51 0.24
CA GLY A 174 -17.83 0.38 -0.89
C GLY A 174 -17.41 -1.06 -1.15
N PHE A 175 -16.14 -1.38 -0.87
CA PHE A 175 -15.58 -2.73 -0.98
C PHE A 175 -15.90 -3.64 0.22
N VAL A 176 -16.46 -3.07 1.27
CA VAL A 176 -16.82 -3.81 2.50
C VAL A 176 -15.59 -4.53 3.10
N LEU A 177 -14.45 -3.85 3.13
CA LEU A 177 -13.22 -4.35 3.73
C LEU A 177 -13.27 -4.28 5.26
N THR A 178 -12.42 -5.05 5.93
CA THR A 178 -12.26 -4.97 7.38
C THR A 178 -11.66 -3.63 7.80
N TYR A 179 -11.99 -3.19 9.01
CA TYR A 179 -11.47 -1.94 9.57
C TYR A 179 -9.95 -1.93 9.62
N SER A 180 -9.34 -3.06 10.02
CA SER A 180 -7.87 -3.18 10.08
C SER A 180 -7.21 -3.04 8.71
N THR A 181 -7.77 -3.66 7.67
CA THR A 181 -7.26 -3.49 6.30
C THR A 181 -7.37 -2.03 5.85
N LEU A 182 -8.52 -1.38 6.07
CA LEU A 182 -8.71 0.02 5.70
C LEU A 182 -7.77 0.96 6.45
N ALA A 183 -7.57 0.78 7.76
CA ALA A 183 -6.65 1.60 8.55
C ALA A 183 -5.19 1.41 8.13
N SER A 184 -4.83 0.21 7.67
CA SER A 184 -3.47 -0.13 7.25
C SER A 184 -3.05 0.51 5.90
N ILE A 185 -4.02 1.02 5.12
CA ILE A 185 -3.77 1.72 3.86
C ILE A 185 -3.51 3.22 4.09
N VAL A 186 -4.08 3.80 5.16
CA VAL A 186 -4.05 5.26 5.38
C VAL A 186 -2.71 5.70 5.97
N LYS A 187 -1.79 6.05 5.09
CA LYS A 187 -0.43 6.52 5.41
C LYS A 187 -0.41 7.85 6.17
N TYR A 188 -1.35 8.73 5.88
CA TYR A 188 -1.46 10.08 6.43
C TYR A 188 -2.83 10.27 7.08
N PRO A 189 -3.02 9.88 8.36
CA PRO A 189 -4.34 9.84 8.99
C PRO A 189 -4.84 11.24 9.41
N PHE A 190 -4.97 12.15 8.45
CA PHE A 190 -5.47 13.52 8.57
C PHE A 190 -5.98 14.04 7.22
N SER A 191 -6.81 15.09 7.25
CA SER A 191 -7.42 15.72 6.08
C SER A 191 -6.49 16.69 5.35
N SER A 192 -6.91 17.17 4.18
CA SER A 192 -6.16 18.11 3.32
C SER A 192 -5.76 19.40 4.02
N SER A 193 -6.52 19.87 5.00
CA SER A 193 -6.21 21.06 5.81
C SER A 193 -4.85 20.96 6.55
N LEU A 194 -4.32 19.76 6.76
CA LEU A 194 -3.01 19.50 7.36
C LEU A 194 -1.95 19.05 6.34
N ALA A 195 -2.26 19.04 5.06
CA ALA A 195 -1.38 18.51 4.02
C ALA A 195 -0.05 19.25 3.86
N GLY A 196 0.00 20.55 4.19
CA GLY A 196 1.19 21.37 4.10
C GLY A 196 1.78 21.44 2.68
N LYS A 197 3.06 21.82 2.57
CA LYS A 197 3.75 21.99 1.27
C LYS A 197 3.88 20.69 0.46
N LYS A 198 3.80 19.52 1.09
CA LYS A 198 3.95 18.23 0.41
C LYS A 198 2.63 17.70 -0.15
N SER A 199 1.51 18.38 0.10
CA SER A 199 0.15 17.97 -0.33
C SER A 199 -0.16 16.49 -0.01
N LYS A 200 0.26 16.00 1.17
CA LYS A 200 0.04 14.61 1.61
C LYS A 200 -1.01 14.56 2.70
N PHE A 201 -2.07 13.77 2.48
CA PHE A 201 -3.15 13.52 3.43
C PHE A 201 -3.82 12.17 3.10
N GLY A 202 -4.67 11.62 3.97
CA GLY A 202 -5.10 10.24 3.86
C GLY A 202 -6.58 10.03 3.57
N PHE A 203 -7.40 11.07 3.66
CA PHE A 203 -8.82 11.02 3.31
C PHE A 203 -9.34 12.40 2.94
N PHE A 204 -10.27 12.45 2.01
CA PHE A 204 -10.99 13.68 1.67
C PHE A 204 -11.99 14.05 2.77
N THR A 205 -12.40 15.29 2.81
CA THR A 205 -13.40 15.81 3.77
C THR A 205 -14.67 14.94 3.81
N THR A 206 -15.09 14.42 2.67
CA THR A 206 -16.28 13.55 2.55
C THR A 206 -16.09 12.18 3.21
N GLU A 207 -14.88 11.71 3.40
CA GLU A 207 -14.54 10.44 4.03
C GLU A 207 -14.03 10.58 5.47
N GLU A 208 -13.91 11.81 5.99
CA GLU A 208 -13.40 12.07 7.35
C GLU A 208 -14.17 11.30 8.42
N GLU A 209 -15.50 11.35 8.40
CA GLU A 209 -16.33 10.65 9.38
C GLU A 209 -16.20 9.12 9.27
N SER A 210 -16.00 8.61 8.06
CA SER A 210 -15.74 7.20 7.83
C SER A 210 -14.41 6.76 8.45
N PHE A 211 -13.36 7.58 8.28
CA PHE A 211 -12.07 7.31 8.90
C PHE A 211 -12.11 7.47 10.42
N ARG A 212 -12.78 8.50 10.95
CA ARG A 212 -12.99 8.72 12.39
C ARG A 212 -13.57 7.48 13.04
N ARG A 213 -14.66 6.95 12.50
CA ARG A 213 -15.34 5.75 13.02
C ARG A 213 -14.41 4.53 13.02
N ILE A 214 -13.65 4.31 11.96
CA ILE A 214 -12.66 3.22 11.88
C ILE A 214 -11.58 3.40 12.94
N ALA A 215 -11.01 4.60 13.05
CA ALA A 215 -9.91 4.89 13.96
C ALA A 215 -10.32 4.76 15.45
N GLU A 216 -11.52 5.21 15.79
CA GLU A 216 -12.07 5.10 17.15
C GLU A 216 -12.34 3.65 17.54
N GLU A 217 -12.96 2.87 16.65
CA GLU A 217 -13.21 1.43 16.88
C GLU A 217 -11.92 0.65 17.08
N LEU A 218 -10.88 0.96 16.30
CA LEU A 218 -9.56 0.33 16.43
C LEU A 218 -8.72 0.88 17.58
N GLY A 219 -9.24 1.83 18.36
CA GLY A 219 -8.50 2.44 19.46
C GLY A 219 -7.24 3.18 19.02
N MET A 220 -7.22 3.72 17.80
CA MET A 220 -6.10 4.52 17.31
C MET A 220 -5.99 5.82 18.11
N LYS A 221 -4.76 6.20 18.46
CA LYS A 221 -4.51 7.39 19.26
C LYS A 221 -4.86 8.65 18.47
N ARG A 222 -5.87 9.40 18.93
CA ARG A 222 -6.16 10.74 18.45
C ARG A 222 -5.07 11.70 18.88
N LEU A 223 -4.54 12.49 17.96
CA LEU A 223 -3.47 13.46 18.17
C LEU A 223 -4.01 14.89 18.15
N ASN A 224 -5.08 15.17 17.41
CA ASN A 224 -5.75 16.45 17.32
C ASN A 224 -7.22 16.26 16.94
N ASP A 225 -8.10 17.12 17.40
CA ASP A 225 -9.55 17.06 17.16
C ASP A 225 -9.98 17.92 15.95
N ASP A 226 -9.44 19.12 15.84
CA ASP A 226 -9.74 20.06 14.78
C ASP A 226 -8.47 20.85 14.37
N PRO A 227 -7.97 20.64 13.16
CA PRO A 227 -8.35 19.61 12.21
C PRO A 227 -8.00 18.18 12.69
N LEU A 228 -8.85 17.21 12.29
CA LEU A 228 -8.75 15.82 12.75
C LEU A 228 -7.41 15.17 12.38
N LYS A 229 -6.75 14.56 13.38
CA LYS A 229 -5.51 13.84 13.18
C LYS A 229 -5.38 12.66 14.13
N TYR A 230 -5.00 11.50 13.60
CA TYR A 230 -4.68 10.29 14.36
C TYR A 230 -3.21 9.91 14.22
N ALA A 231 -2.71 9.09 15.14
CA ALA A 231 -1.47 8.34 14.93
C ALA A 231 -1.69 7.30 13.81
N ARG A 232 -0.62 6.94 13.11
CA ARG A 232 -0.69 5.88 12.10
C ARG A 232 -1.04 4.54 12.73
N HIS A 233 -1.82 3.73 12.02
CA HIS A 233 -1.97 2.32 12.37
C HIS A 233 -0.60 1.63 12.22
N PRO A 234 -0.16 0.78 13.16
CA PRO A 234 1.19 0.19 13.11
C PRO A 234 1.48 -0.58 11.82
N LEU A 235 0.49 -1.24 11.23
CA LEU A 235 0.67 -2.02 9.99
C LEU A 235 0.94 -1.15 8.75
N VAL A 236 0.69 0.16 8.80
CA VAL A 236 1.07 1.08 7.72
C VAL A 236 2.57 1.03 7.45
N TYR A 237 3.38 0.91 8.50
CA TYR A 237 4.84 0.84 8.35
C TYR A 237 5.29 -0.41 7.61
N LEU A 238 4.57 -1.53 7.73
CA LEU A 238 4.86 -2.75 6.99
C LEU A 238 4.45 -2.63 5.52
N VAL A 239 3.35 -1.92 5.24
CA VAL A 239 2.93 -1.61 3.87
C VAL A 239 3.96 -0.71 3.18
N GLU A 240 4.41 0.37 3.87
CA GLU A 240 5.46 1.26 3.35
C GLU A 240 6.77 0.49 3.11
N ALA A 241 7.20 -0.34 4.07
CA ALA A 241 8.42 -1.11 3.92
C ALA A 241 8.35 -2.09 2.75
N ALA A 242 7.21 -2.75 2.55
CA ALA A 242 7.02 -3.66 1.42
C ALA A 242 7.07 -2.92 0.07
N ASP A 243 6.45 -1.73 0.00
CA ASP A 243 6.47 -0.86 -1.17
C ASP A 243 7.91 -0.41 -1.49
N ASP A 244 8.64 0.12 -0.50
CA ASP A 244 10.02 0.59 -0.65
C ASP A 244 10.97 -0.53 -1.13
N ILE A 245 10.82 -1.74 -0.59
CA ILE A 245 11.61 -2.91 -1.00
C ILE A 245 11.36 -3.25 -2.47
N CYS A 246 10.09 -3.38 -2.86
CA CYS A 246 9.73 -3.73 -4.22
C CYS A 246 10.14 -2.63 -5.20
N TYR A 247 9.88 -1.37 -4.86
CA TYR A 247 10.20 -0.22 -5.70
C TYR A 247 11.68 -0.20 -6.08
N GLN A 248 12.59 -0.36 -5.11
CA GLN A 248 14.04 -0.34 -5.37
C GLN A 248 14.47 -1.44 -6.34
N MET A 249 13.95 -2.66 -6.17
CA MET A 249 14.34 -3.79 -7.01
C MET A 249 13.80 -3.69 -8.43
N MET A 250 12.52 -3.34 -8.53
CA MET A 250 11.82 -3.26 -9.81
C MET A 250 12.37 -2.15 -10.71
N ASP A 251 12.74 -1.01 -10.13
CA ASP A 251 13.31 0.10 -10.90
C ASP A 251 14.65 -0.29 -11.53
N ILE A 252 15.49 -1.04 -10.83
CA ILE A 252 16.76 -1.55 -11.35
C ILE A 252 16.49 -2.57 -12.48
N GLU A 253 15.55 -3.49 -12.28
CA GLU A 253 15.17 -4.50 -13.28
C GLU A 253 14.59 -3.84 -14.54
N ASP A 254 13.66 -2.89 -14.38
CA ASP A 254 13.06 -2.19 -15.50
C ASP A 254 14.06 -1.31 -16.26
N ALA A 255 14.99 -0.67 -15.56
CA ALA A 255 16.08 0.08 -16.19
C ALA A 255 16.98 -0.83 -17.05
N HIS A 256 17.22 -2.07 -16.61
CA HIS A 256 17.92 -3.07 -17.41
C HIS A 256 17.11 -3.50 -18.65
N LYS A 257 15.81 -3.83 -18.47
CA LYS A 257 14.93 -4.21 -19.58
C LYS A 257 14.79 -3.12 -20.64
N LEU A 258 14.85 -1.87 -20.23
CA LEU A 258 14.84 -0.69 -21.11
C LEU A 258 16.22 -0.34 -21.67
N LYS A 259 17.27 -1.12 -21.36
CA LYS A 259 18.66 -0.90 -21.80
C LYS A 259 19.24 0.46 -21.32
N ILE A 260 18.76 0.97 -20.21
CA ILE A 260 19.31 2.14 -19.50
C ILE A 260 20.55 1.70 -18.71
N LEU A 261 20.48 0.51 -18.09
CA LEU A 261 21.60 -0.15 -17.42
C LEU A 261 22.07 -1.36 -18.22
N THR A 262 23.37 -1.60 -18.25
CA THR A 262 23.96 -2.84 -18.75
C THR A 262 23.74 -3.99 -17.75
N THR A 263 23.90 -5.24 -18.20
CA THR A 263 23.77 -6.41 -17.33
C THR A 263 24.76 -6.36 -16.16
N GLY A 264 26.02 -5.96 -16.41
CA GLY A 264 27.04 -5.83 -15.36
C GLY A 264 26.67 -4.78 -14.31
N GLU A 265 26.28 -3.57 -14.73
CA GLU A 265 25.84 -2.52 -13.80
C GLU A 265 24.64 -2.96 -12.97
N THR A 266 23.69 -3.66 -13.58
CA THR A 266 22.51 -4.18 -12.90
C THR A 266 22.88 -5.22 -11.85
N GLN A 267 23.77 -6.17 -12.20
CA GLN A 267 24.27 -7.17 -11.27
C GLN A 267 25.02 -6.52 -10.10
N ASP A 268 25.89 -5.54 -10.36
CA ASP A 268 26.65 -4.84 -9.32
C ASP A 268 25.70 -4.13 -8.34
N LEU A 269 24.66 -3.44 -8.85
CA LEU A 269 23.65 -2.79 -8.03
C LEU A 269 22.89 -3.81 -7.17
N LEU A 270 22.36 -4.88 -7.76
CA LEU A 270 21.60 -5.90 -7.04
C LEU A 270 22.47 -6.64 -6.01
N LEU A 271 23.71 -6.98 -6.36
CA LEU A 271 24.62 -7.67 -5.46
C LEU A 271 25.12 -6.78 -4.33
N SER A 272 25.07 -5.43 -4.47
CA SER A 272 25.47 -4.51 -3.41
C SER A 272 24.61 -4.63 -2.13
N TYR A 273 23.40 -5.18 -2.24
CA TYR A 273 22.52 -5.44 -1.09
C TYR A 273 22.95 -6.65 -0.23
N PHE A 274 23.95 -7.45 -0.69
CA PHE A 274 24.38 -8.65 0.00
C PHE A 274 25.74 -8.47 0.67
N PRO A 275 26.02 -9.16 1.81
CA PRO A 275 27.36 -9.21 2.38
C PRO A 275 28.31 -9.92 1.42
N GLU A 276 29.59 -9.60 1.52
CA GLU A 276 30.64 -10.08 0.62
C GLU A 276 30.69 -11.62 0.51
N GLU A 277 30.50 -12.34 1.62
CA GLU A 277 30.47 -13.80 1.60
C GLU A 277 29.34 -14.35 0.69
N ARG A 278 28.13 -13.80 0.80
CA ARG A 278 26.99 -14.22 0.00
C ARG A 278 27.12 -13.76 -1.45
N LYS A 279 27.62 -12.56 -1.66
CA LYS A 279 27.92 -12.01 -2.99
C LYS A 279 28.90 -12.93 -3.74
N ALA A 280 29.98 -13.38 -3.08
CA ALA A 280 30.93 -14.31 -3.67
C ALA A 280 30.29 -15.65 -4.06
N HIS A 281 29.35 -16.16 -3.25
CA HIS A 281 28.59 -17.38 -3.58
C HIS A 281 27.66 -17.16 -4.77
N MET A 282 26.95 -16.04 -4.82
CA MET A 282 26.03 -15.72 -5.92
C MET A 282 26.77 -15.51 -7.24
N LEU A 283 27.92 -14.84 -7.23
CA LEU A 283 28.76 -14.68 -8.41
C LEU A 283 29.19 -16.03 -9.00
N LYS A 284 29.61 -16.99 -8.15
CA LYS A 284 29.94 -18.35 -8.61
C LYS A 284 28.75 -19.06 -9.29
N THR A 285 27.54 -18.83 -8.81
CA THR A 285 26.34 -19.38 -9.45
C THR A 285 26.06 -18.70 -10.79
N LEU A 286 26.22 -17.38 -10.85
CA LEU A 286 26.01 -16.58 -12.06
C LEU A 286 27.02 -16.93 -13.16
N ASP A 287 28.24 -17.39 -12.84
CA ASP A 287 29.24 -17.85 -13.82
C ASP A 287 28.74 -19.04 -14.67
N PHE A 288 27.78 -19.81 -14.15
CA PHE A 288 27.18 -20.95 -14.89
C PHE A 288 25.89 -20.59 -15.61
N VAL A 289 25.37 -19.37 -15.43
CA VAL A 289 24.11 -18.90 -16.03
C VAL A 289 24.40 -18.10 -17.29
N SER A 290 24.00 -18.61 -18.46
CA SER A 290 24.19 -17.93 -19.75
C SER A 290 22.99 -17.10 -20.18
N ASP A 291 21.79 -17.36 -19.64
CA ASP A 291 20.59 -16.58 -19.89
C ASP A 291 20.60 -15.26 -19.14
N VAL A 292 20.55 -14.14 -19.86
CA VAL A 292 20.65 -12.78 -19.30
C VAL A 292 19.47 -12.47 -18.37
N ASN A 293 18.26 -12.98 -18.65
CA ASN A 293 17.10 -12.73 -17.80
C ASN A 293 17.28 -13.46 -16.47
N GLU A 294 17.77 -14.69 -16.49
CA GLU A 294 18.07 -15.46 -15.28
C GLU A 294 19.22 -14.84 -14.47
N GLN A 295 20.23 -14.28 -15.13
CA GLN A 295 21.31 -13.54 -14.48
C GLN A 295 20.81 -12.34 -13.65
N ILE A 296 19.70 -11.74 -14.03
CA ILE A 296 19.05 -10.65 -13.28
C ILE A 296 18.01 -11.18 -12.29
N ALA A 297 17.17 -12.12 -12.70
CA ALA A 297 16.12 -12.68 -11.86
C ALA A 297 16.67 -13.40 -10.61
N TYR A 298 17.82 -14.04 -10.72
CA TYR A 298 18.44 -14.75 -9.61
C TYR A 298 18.79 -13.82 -8.42
N PRO A 299 19.55 -12.73 -8.56
CA PRO A 299 19.76 -11.78 -7.48
C PRO A 299 18.45 -11.13 -6.97
N VAL A 300 17.53 -10.75 -7.87
CA VAL A 300 16.25 -10.14 -7.51
C VAL A 300 15.44 -11.04 -6.57
N SER A 301 15.34 -12.34 -6.88
CA SER A 301 14.59 -13.29 -6.05
C SER A 301 15.14 -13.41 -4.62
N TYR A 302 16.47 -13.34 -4.48
CA TYR A 302 17.13 -13.39 -3.16
C TYR A 302 17.04 -12.05 -2.40
N THR A 303 16.99 -10.93 -3.09
CA THR A 303 16.92 -9.61 -2.47
C THR A 303 15.57 -9.43 -1.76
N HIS A 304 14.49 -9.82 -2.38
CA HIS A 304 13.17 -9.82 -1.75
C HIS A 304 13.15 -10.61 -0.44
N LEU A 305 13.73 -11.80 -0.44
CA LEU A 305 13.81 -12.65 0.77
C LEU A 305 14.61 -12.01 1.91
N ARG A 306 15.67 -11.28 1.59
CA ARG A 306 16.58 -10.73 2.60
C ARG A 306 16.16 -9.39 3.17
N ALA A 307 15.45 -8.58 2.44
CA ALA A 307 14.86 -7.36 3.00
C ALA A 307 14.02 -7.68 4.24
N HIS A 308 13.42 -8.88 4.30
CA HIS A 308 12.73 -9.40 5.47
C HIS A 308 13.69 -9.59 6.67
N GLU A 309 14.90 -10.14 6.46
CA GLU A 309 15.87 -10.38 7.52
C GLU A 309 16.41 -9.06 8.12
N THR A 310 16.56 -8.02 7.31
CA THR A 310 17.08 -6.71 7.76
C THR A 310 16.07 -5.96 8.63
N LEU A 311 14.77 -6.01 8.27
CA LEU A 311 13.70 -5.42 9.07
C LEU A 311 13.48 -6.12 10.40
N MET A 312 13.68 -7.45 10.47
CA MET A 312 13.60 -8.22 11.71
C MET A 312 14.67 -7.80 12.73
N ASN A 313 15.80 -7.24 12.28
CA ASN A 313 16.87 -6.74 13.17
C ASN A 313 16.59 -5.30 13.65
N LEU A 314 15.57 -4.61 13.10
CA LEU A 314 15.19 -3.24 13.48
C LEU A 314 13.94 -3.19 14.39
N VAL A 315 13.30 -4.33 14.66
CA VAL A 315 12.15 -4.52 15.56
C VAL A 315 12.60 -5.29 16.80
#